data_30e60df127a0b9b3456c6946d48199ca
#
_entry.id   30e60df127a0b9b3456c6946d48199ca
#
_cell.length_a   1.000
_cell.length_b   1.000
_cell.length_c   1.000
_cell.angle_alpha   90.00
_cell.angle_beta   90.00
_cell.angle_gamma   90.00
#
_symmetry.space_group_name_H-M   'P 1'
#
loop_
_entity.id
_entity.type
_entity.pdbx_description
1 polymer ?
#
loop_
_entity_poly.entity_id
_entity_poly.type
_entity_poly.pdbx_seq_one_letter_code
_entity_poly.pdbx_strand_id
1 'polypeptide(L)'
;YKDSGVKWLGEIPGHWEVKRFRFLFSENKTKNTKLKEKKQLQFRYGEIVPKERQDIDEESSKIISKYTIVKERDIIINGLNLNYDFISQRVAMVRESGIITSAYISLRSKIELITCFYNYFMKAMDSRMLFHGMGSGIRLTLSYDNLKNLFFPYPDIAEQTAIANYLDSVTSKIDEAISQQQKMIDLLNERKQ
;
A
#
# COMPACT_ATOMS: atom_id res chain seq x y z
N TYR A 1 26.32 8.67 -7.13
CA TYR A 1 25.67 8.04 -5.97
C TYR A 1 26.40 8.44 -4.69
N LYS A 2 25.72 8.33 -3.56
CA LYS A 2 26.27 8.51 -2.20
C LYS A 2 25.65 7.46 -1.27
N ASP A 3 26.39 7.09 -0.22
CA ASP A 3 25.81 6.28 0.86
C ASP A 3 24.65 7.07 1.53
N SER A 4 23.49 6.43 1.63
CA SER A 4 22.32 7.01 2.30
C SER A 4 22.48 7.12 3.82
N GLY A 5 23.47 6.47 4.41
CA GLY A 5 23.60 6.27 5.86
C GLY A 5 22.55 5.32 6.44
N VAL A 6 21.79 4.62 5.60
CA VAL A 6 20.70 3.70 5.98
C VAL A 6 21.00 2.32 5.44
N LYS A 7 21.39 1.39 6.30
CA LYS A 7 21.89 0.07 5.93
C LYS A 7 21.02 -0.70 4.93
N TRP A 8 19.70 -0.67 5.09
CA TRP A 8 18.78 -1.39 4.22
C TRP A 8 18.50 -0.68 2.89
N LEU A 9 18.76 0.64 2.80
CA LEU A 9 18.55 1.45 1.60
C LEU A 9 19.79 1.45 0.70
N GLY A 10 21.00 1.40 1.31
CA GLY A 10 22.26 1.41 0.57
C GLY A 10 22.59 2.75 -0.06
N GLU A 11 23.10 2.74 -1.29
CA GLU A 11 23.43 3.94 -2.05
C GLU A 11 22.20 4.55 -2.73
N ILE A 12 22.15 5.88 -2.75
CA ILE A 12 21.12 6.69 -3.43
C ILE A 12 21.78 7.71 -4.37
N PRO A 13 21.06 8.28 -5.35
CA PRO A 13 21.57 9.39 -6.14
C PRO A 13 22.10 10.52 -5.25
N GLY A 14 23.22 11.13 -5.64
CA GLY A 14 23.94 12.09 -4.79
C GLY A 14 23.12 13.31 -4.36
N HIS A 15 22.14 13.70 -5.18
CA HIS A 15 21.24 14.83 -4.93
C HIS A 15 19.98 14.47 -4.10
N TRP A 16 19.71 13.17 -3.87
CA TRP A 16 18.56 12.76 -3.04
C TRP A 16 18.84 13.04 -1.56
N GLU A 17 17.79 13.44 -0.85
CA GLU A 17 17.77 13.51 0.60
C GLU A 17 17.19 12.23 1.20
N VAL A 18 17.36 12.05 2.52
CA VAL A 18 16.63 11.05 3.31
C VAL A 18 15.86 11.77 4.40
N LYS A 19 14.58 11.38 4.58
CA LYS A 19 13.71 11.95 5.61
C LYS A 19 13.12 10.85 6.47
N ARG A 20 12.93 11.13 7.75
CA ARG A 20 12.24 10.17 8.62
C ARG A 20 10.79 10.02 8.18
N PHE A 21 10.32 8.79 8.17
CA PHE A 21 8.96 8.42 7.74
C PHE A 21 7.87 9.28 8.38
N ARG A 22 7.99 9.59 9.69
CA ARG A 22 7.03 10.45 10.40
C ARG A 22 6.91 11.88 9.87
N PHE A 23 7.87 12.35 9.09
CA PHE A 23 7.78 13.67 8.45
C PHE A 23 7.08 13.59 7.09
N LEU A 24 7.07 12.43 6.46
CA LEU A 24 6.39 12.18 5.19
C LEU A 24 4.93 11.79 5.40
N PHE A 25 4.67 10.89 6.35
CA PHE A 25 3.35 10.30 6.59
C PHE A 25 2.93 10.40 8.05
N SER A 26 1.63 10.53 8.25
CA SER A 26 0.95 10.31 9.53
C SER A 26 0.10 9.05 9.46
N GLU A 27 -0.07 8.39 10.59
CA GLU A 27 -1.06 7.33 10.71
C GLU A 27 -2.46 7.94 10.76
N ASN A 28 -3.33 7.49 9.85
CA ASN A 28 -4.72 7.88 9.83
C ASN A 28 -5.55 6.91 10.70
N LYS A 29 -6.12 7.42 11.79
CA LYS A 29 -6.99 6.67 12.72
C LYS A 29 -8.44 7.18 12.74
N THR A 30 -8.86 7.90 11.72
CA THR A 30 -10.21 8.46 11.63
C THR A 30 -11.25 7.37 11.54
N LYS A 31 -12.04 7.17 12.58
CA LYS A 31 -13.07 6.12 12.63
C LYS A 31 -14.38 6.57 12.00
N ASN A 32 -15.13 5.62 11.46
CA ASN A 32 -16.46 5.83 10.88
C ASN A 32 -17.57 5.82 11.94
N THR A 33 -17.33 6.43 13.11
CA THR A 33 -18.24 6.40 14.27
C THR A 33 -19.65 6.92 13.96
N LYS A 34 -19.76 7.84 13.01
CA LYS A 34 -21.04 8.43 12.58
C LYS A 34 -21.69 7.69 11.41
N LEU A 35 -21.13 6.58 10.95
CA LEU A 35 -21.60 5.77 9.83
C LEU A 35 -21.88 6.58 8.54
N LYS A 36 -21.15 7.68 8.35
CA LYS A 36 -21.31 8.56 7.19
C LYS A 36 -20.81 7.92 5.89
N GLU A 37 -19.73 7.16 5.99
CA GLU A 37 -19.14 6.45 4.86
C GLU A 37 -19.65 5.00 4.86
N LYS A 38 -20.21 4.58 3.71
CA LYS A 38 -20.81 3.25 3.55
C LYS A 38 -19.98 2.35 2.66
N LYS A 39 -19.13 2.92 1.78
CA LYS A 39 -18.35 2.17 0.81
C LYS A 39 -17.26 1.37 1.52
N GLN A 40 -17.46 0.07 1.63
CA GLN A 40 -16.50 -0.83 2.24
C GLN A 40 -15.43 -1.23 1.22
N LEU A 41 -14.18 -1.10 1.63
CA LEU A 41 -13.01 -1.49 0.86
C LEU A 41 -12.34 -2.70 1.52
N GLN A 42 -11.68 -3.50 0.68
CA GLN A 42 -10.88 -4.65 1.12
C GLN A 42 -9.52 -4.65 0.44
N PHE A 43 -8.55 -5.22 1.14
CA PHE A 43 -7.23 -5.49 0.58
C PHE A 43 -7.26 -6.85 -0.13
N ARG A 44 -7.00 -6.86 -1.44
CA ARG A 44 -7.02 -8.08 -2.26
C ARG A 44 -5.93 -8.01 -3.33
N TYR A 45 -5.05 -9.01 -3.35
CA TYR A 45 -3.97 -9.13 -4.34
C TYR A 45 -3.10 -7.88 -4.51
N GLY A 46 -2.73 -7.22 -3.41
CA GLY A 46 -1.90 -6.00 -3.47
C GLY A 46 -2.63 -4.74 -3.94
N GLU A 47 -3.98 -4.76 -3.94
CA GLU A 47 -4.83 -3.63 -4.28
C GLU A 47 -5.91 -3.38 -3.22
N ILE A 48 -6.42 -2.16 -3.19
CA ILE A 48 -7.60 -1.79 -2.42
C ILE A 48 -8.78 -1.71 -3.37
N VAL A 49 -9.72 -2.64 -3.21
CA VAL A 49 -10.89 -2.77 -4.07
C VAL A 49 -12.19 -2.68 -3.25
N PRO A 50 -13.31 -2.28 -3.84
CA PRO A 50 -14.62 -2.34 -3.19
C PRO A 50 -14.94 -3.78 -2.77
N LYS A 51 -15.59 -3.93 -1.62
CA LYS A 51 -16.11 -5.21 -1.17
C LYS A 51 -17.39 -5.55 -1.98
N GLU A 52 -17.48 -6.77 -2.49
CA GLU A 52 -18.57 -7.21 -3.39
C GLU A 52 -19.95 -7.15 -2.70
N ARG A 53 -20.00 -7.55 -1.41
CA ARG A 53 -21.22 -7.45 -0.61
C ARG A 53 -21.06 -6.36 0.43
N GLN A 54 -21.98 -5.42 0.45
CA GLN A 54 -21.99 -4.28 1.37
C GLN A 54 -23.29 -4.28 2.21
N ASP A 55 -23.72 -5.48 2.64
CA ASP A 55 -24.89 -5.59 3.48
C ASP A 55 -24.63 -4.88 4.81
N ILE A 56 -25.52 -3.94 5.14
CA ILE A 56 -25.43 -3.16 6.37
C ILE A 56 -26.65 -3.53 7.20
N ASP A 57 -26.54 -4.61 7.96
CA ASP A 57 -27.45 -4.92 9.07
C ASP A 57 -26.96 -4.24 10.36
N GLU A 58 -27.70 -4.42 11.43
CA GLU A 58 -27.41 -3.78 12.71
C GLU A 58 -26.10 -4.25 13.34
N GLU A 59 -25.73 -5.51 13.15
CA GLU A 59 -24.50 -6.11 13.64
C GLU A 59 -23.30 -5.62 12.82
N SER A 60 -23.40 -5.60 11.51
CA SER A 60 -22.42 -5.04 10.59
C SER A 60 -22.15 -3.55 10.86
N SER A 61 -23.18 -2.79 11.22
CA SER A 61 -23.05 -1.36 11.56
C SER A 61 -22.12 -1.14 12.75
N LYS A 62 -22.16 -2.00 13.78
CA LYS A 62 -21.25 -1.95 14.93
C LYS A 62 -19.80 -2.22 14.54
N ILE A 63 -19.59 -3.10 13.58
CA ILE A 63 -18.25 -3.43 13.05
C ILE A 63 -17.74 -2.27 12.19
N ILE A 64 -18.56 -1.79 11.26
CA ILE A 64 -18.23 -0.72 10.31
C ILE A 64 -17.94 0.61 11.02
N SER A 65 -18.59 0.86 12.17
CA SER A 65 -18.30 2.07 12.97
C SER A 65 -16.85 2.11 13.48
N LYS A 66 -16.21 0.95 13.63
CA LYS A 66 -14.80 0.82 14.05
C LYS A 66 -13.81 0.91 12.89
N TYR A 67 -14.28 0.85 11.64
CA TYR A 67 -13.41 0.93 10.46
C TYR A 67 -12.77 2.31 10.33
N THR A 68 -11.64 2.35 9.65
CA THR A 68 -10.93 3.60 9.35
C THR A 68 -11.46 4.19 8.05
N ILE A 69 -11.81 5.47 8.07
CA ILE A 69 -12.15 6.23 6.86
C ILE A 69 -10.86 6.54 6.11
N VAL A 70 -10.78 6.08 4.88
CA VAL A 70 -9.62 6.31 3.99
C VAL A 70 -10.03 7.15 2.79
N LYS A 71 -9.09 7.93 2.30
CA LYS A 71 -9.27 8.80 1.14
C LYS A 71 -8.39 8.33 0.00
N GLU A 72 -8.74 8.76 -1.19
CA GLU A 72 -7.87 8.61 -2.36
C GLU A 72 -6.45 9.06 -2.02
N ARG A 73 -5.46 8.30 -2.51
CA ARG A 73 -4.03 8.46 -2.24
C ARG A 73 -3.56 8.17 -0.81
N ASP A 74 -4.42 7.74 0.12
CA ASP A 74 -3.91 7.10 1.34
C ASP A 74 -3.20 5.78 0.97
N ILE A 75 -2.12 5.42 1.68
CA ILE A 75 -1.44 4.12 1.50
C ILE A 75 -1.84 3.20 2.64
N ILE A 76 -2.21 1.98 2.31
CA ILE A 76 -2.59 0.95 3.27
C ILE A 76 -1.48 -0.11 3.33
N ILE A 77 -1.08 -0.47 4.54
CA ILE A 77 -0.13 -1.56 4.78
C ILE A 77 -0.84 -2.63 5.62
N ASN A 78 -0.92 -3.84 5.08
CA ASN A 78 -1.32 -5.02 5.85
C ASN A 78 -0.12 -5.54 6.65
N GLY A 79 0.01 -5.07 7.88
CA GLY A 79 1.09 -5.42 8.79
C GLY A 79 0.85 -6.70 9.60
N LEU A 80 -0.20 -7.48 9.32
CA LEU A 80 -0.59 -8.62 10.12
C LEU A 80 0.19 -9.89 9.75
N ASN A 81 0.52 -10.71 10.75
CA ASN A 81 1.03 -12.08 10.57
C ASN A 81 2.24 -12.18 9.61
N LEU A 82 3.23 -11.33 9.80
CA LEU A 82 4.43 -11.30 8.94
C LEU A 82 5.20 -12.63 8.93
N ASN A 83 5.11 -13.43 9.98
CA ASN A 83 5.79 -14.72 10.10
C ASN A 83 5.07 -15.89 9.42
N TYR A 84 3.88 -15.70 8.86
CA TYR A 84 3.09 -16.77 8.23
C TYR A 84 2.82 -16.54 6.73
N ASP A 85 2.99 -15.32 6.26
CA ASP A 85 2.67 -14.97 4.89
C ASP A 85 3.86 -14.25 4.23
N PHE A 86 4.55 -14.98 3.36
CA PHE A 86 5.73 -14.52 2.64
C PHE A 86 5.45 -14.25 1.15
N ILE A 87 4.20 -14.38 0.73
CA ILE A 87 3.81 -14.33 -0.69
C ILE A 87 2.92 -13.11 -0.98
N SER A 88 2.00 -12.78 -0.06
CA SER A 88 1.02 -11.72 -0.27
C SER A 88 1.67 -10.35 -0.34
N GLN A 89 1.28 -9.58 -1.34
CA GLN A 89 1.60 -8.15 -1.38
C GLN A 89 0.86 -7.44 -0.26
N ARG A 90 1.57 -6.62 0.50
CA ARG A 90 1.08 -5.99 1.75
C ARG A 90 0.83 -4.50 1.63
N VAL A 91 1.22 -3.89 0.52
CA VAL A 91 1.13 -2.44 0.32
C VAL A 91 0.23 -2.12 -0.85
N ALA A 92 -0.72 -1.22 -0.65
CA ALA A 92 -1.57 -0.71 -1.72
C ALA A 92 -1.98 0.74 -1.47
N MET A 93 -2.12 1.51 -2.56
CA MET A 93 -2.67 2.86 -2.52
C MET A 93 -4.19 2.81 -2.72
N VAL A 94 -4.90 3.63 -1.96
CA VAL A 94 -6.35 3.82 -2.08
C VAL A 94 -6.64 4.62 -3.35
N ARG A 95 -7.40 4.04 -4.27
CA ARG A 95 -7.82 4.68 -5.53
C ARG A 95 -9.12 5.46 -5.39
N GLU A 96 -9.97 5.09 -4.44
CA GLU A 96 -11.26 5.73 -4.17
C GLU A 96 -11.57 5.73 -2.68
N SER A 97 -12.18 6.80 -2.20
CA SER A 97 -12.49 6.95 -0.77
C SER A 97 -13.49 5.90 -0.28
N GLY A 98 -13.38 5.51 0.98
CA GLY A 98 -14.25 4.52 1.61
C GLY A 98 -13.81 4.22 3.05
N ILE A 99 -14.20 3.05 3.53
CA ILE A 99 -13.80 2.54 4.85
C ILE A 99 -13.12 1.18 4.72
N ILE A 100 -12.08 0.98 5.55
CA ILE A 100 -11.34 -0.28 5.60
C ILE A 100 -11.13 -0.71 7.06
N THR A 101 -10.90 -1.99 7.28
CA THR A 101 -10.61 -2.48 8.63
C THR A 101 -9.48 -1.71 9.31
N SER A 102 -9.65 -1.40 10.57
CA SER A 102 -8.61 -0.71 11.37
C SER A 102 -7.46 -1.61 11.81
N ALA A 103 -7.47 -2.85 11.40
CA ALA A 103 -6.34 -3.76 11.61
C ALA A 103 -5.14 -3.44 10.70
N TYR A 104 -5.37 -2.68 9.62
CA TYR A 104 -4.31 -2.24 8.72
C TYR A 104 -3.78 -0.86 9.11
N ILE A 105 -2.52 -0.61 8.78
CA ILE A 105 -1.91 0.72 8.92
C ILE A 105 -2.41 1.57 7.75
N SER A 106 -3.08 2.68 8.05
CA SER A 106 -3.48 3.66 7.06
C SER A 106 -2.58 4.89 7.15
N LEU A 107 -1.93 5.24 6.05
CA LEU A 107 -0.96 6.30 5.96
C LEU A 107 -1.50 7.45 5.13
N ARG A 108 -1.43 8.65 5.67
CA ARG A 108 -1.75 9.89 4.97
C ARG A 108 -0.53 10.78 4.85
N SER A 109 -0.31 11.34 3.66
CA SER A 109 0.75 12.32 3.45
C SER A 109 0.60 13.53 4.35
N LYS A 110 1.71 14.01 4.93
CA LYS A 110 1.79 15.23 5.75
C LYS A 110 2.29 16.43 4.97
N ILE A 111 2.95 16.19 3.87
CA ILE A 111 3.59 17.19 3.03
C ILE A 111 3.23 16.93 1.57
N GLU A 112 3.49 17.87 0.71
CA GLU A 112 3.41 17.63 -0.72
C GLU A 112 4.41 16.56 -1.14
N LEU A 113 3.90 15.47 -1.69
CA LEU A 113 4.69 14.36 -2.23
C LEU A 113 3.84 13.54 -3.21
N ILE A 114 4.52 12.80 -4.07
CA ILE A 114 3.87 11.90 -5.02
C ILE A 114 3.63 10.55 -4.35
N THR A 115 2.40 10.32 -3.90
CA THR A 115 2.03 9.10 -3.16
C THR A 115 2.26 7.84 -4.00
N CYS A 116 2.07 7.90 -5.33
CA CYS A 116 2.37 6.79 -6.24
C CYS A 116 3.84 6.35 -6.14
N PHE A 117 4.79 7.30 -6.10
CA PHE A 117 6.22 6.99 -5.91
C PHE A 117 6.45 6.19 -4.62
N TYR A 118 5.89 6.66 -3.50
CA TYR A 118 6.03 5.96 -2.22
C TYR A 118 5.27 4.64 -2.15
N ASN A 119 4.15 4.51 -2.87
CA ASN A 119 3.48 3.22 -3.00
C ASN A 119 4.39 2.20 -3.70
N TYR A 120 5.02 2.56 -4.82
CA TYR A 120 5.99 1.71 -5.50
C TYR A 120 7.20 1.40 -4.62
N PHE A 121 7.75 2.42 -3.96
CA PHE A 121 8.88 2.24 -3.06
C PHE A 121 8.58 1.26 -1.92
N MET A 122 7.43 1.40 -1.26
CA MET A 122 7.01 0.49 -0.19
C MET A 122 6.65 -0.91 -0.73
N LYS A 123 6.11 -1.04 -1.93
CA LYS A 123 5.95 -2.34 -2.59
C LYS A 123 7.29 -3.02 -2.86
N ALA A 124 8.31 -2.27 -3.26
CA ALA A 124 9.67 -2.79 -3.41
C ALA A 124 10.30 -3.20 -2.07
N MET A 125 10.03 -2.48 -0.99
CA MET A 125 10.43 -2.92 0.37
C MET A 125 9.75 -4.24 0.75
N ASP A 126 8.46 -4.37 0.48
CA ASP A 126 7.67 -5.56 0.77
C ASP A 126 8.18 -6.78 -0.02
N SER A 127 8.43 -6.63 -1.32
CA SER A 127 8.99 -7.70 -2.17
C SER A 127 10.37 -8.18 -1.73
N ARG A 128 11.12 -7.32 -1.03
CA ARG A 128 12.40 -7.66 -0.38
C ARG A 128 12.26 -8.17 1.05
N MET A 129 11.02 -8.40 1.50
CA MET A 129 10.69 -8.85 2.86
C MET A 129 11.23 -7.94 3.98
N LEU A 130 11.49 -6.66 3.70
CA LEU A 130 12.03 -5.74 4.69
C LEU A 130 11.08 -5.53 5.87
N PHE A 131 9.77 -5.56 5.64
CA PHE A 131 8.77 -5.44 6.70
C PHE A 131 8.80 -6.62 7.68
N HIS A 132 9.18 -7.82 7.23
CA HIS A 132 9.25 -9.01 8.07
C HIS A 132 10.28 -8.88 9.20
N GLY A 133 11.37 -8.17 8.96
CA GLY A 133 12.37 -7.86 9.97
C GLY A 133 12.01 -6.72 10.92
N MET A 134 10.90 -6.01 10.67
CA MET A 134 10.51 -4.81 11.43
C MET A 134 9.34 -5.05 12.39
N GLY A 135 8.63 -6.16 12.25
CA GLY A 135 7.49 -6.51 13.10
C GLY A 135 7.87 -6.80 14.54
N SER A 136 6.90 -6.73 15.43
CA SER A 136 7.05 -7.03 16.85
C SER A 136 5.99 -8.01 17.36
N GLY A 137 6.26 -8.64 18.52
CA GLY A 137 5.38 -9.62 19.13
C GLY A 137 5.45 -11.02 18.47
N ILE A 138 4.71 -11.97 19.04
CA ILE A 138 4.72 -13.39 18.64
C ILE A 138 4.32 -13.59 17.17
N ARG A 139 3.39 -12.78 16.67
CA ARG A 139 2.88 -12.83 15.29
C ARG A 139 3.60 -11.89 14.34
N LEU A 140 4.69 -11.26 14.77
CA LEU A 140 5.43 -10.26 14.01
C LEU A 140 4.47 -9.28 13.31
N THR A 141 3.73 -8.50 14.08
CA THR A 141 2.82 -7.49 13.54
C THR A 141 3.55 -6.17 13.35
N LEU A 142 3.48 -5.60 12.16
CA LEU A 142 3.98 -4.27 11.85
C LEU A 142 2.98 -3.22 12.32
N SER A 143 3.49 -2.15 12.90
CA SER A 143 2.74 -0.97 13.31
C SER A 143 3.36 0.31 12.76
N TYR A 144 2.63 1.42 12.80
CA TYR A 144 3.19 2.73 12.45
C TYR A 144 4.40 3.08 13.31
N ASP A 145 4.42 2.67 14.59
CA ASP A 145 5.53 2.92 15.50
C ASP A 145 6.83 2.23 15.07
N ASN A 146 6.75 1.09 14.41
CA ASN A 146 7.91 0.42 13.82
C ASN A 146 8.47 1.22 12.63
N LEU A 147 7.62 1.92 11.88
CA LEU A 147 7.99 2.65 10.67
C LEU A 147 8.42 4.10 10.94
N LYS A 148 7.83 4.78 11.91
CA LYS A 148 7.91 6.25 12.09
C LYS A 148 9.33 6.83 12.17
N ASN A 149 10.30 6.04 12.60
CA ASN A 149 11.70 6.46 12.76
C ASN A 149 12.62 6.01 11.61
N LEU A 150 12.13 5.19 10.69
CA LEU A 150 12.89 4.78 9.51
C LEU A 150 13.18 5.98 8.60
N PHE A 151 14.30 5.93 7.93
CA PHE A 151 14.65 6.92 6.92
C PHE A 151 14.24 6.42 5.54
N PHE A 152 13.56 7.27 4.79
CA PHE A 152 13.07 7.04 3.43
C PHE A 152 13.74 7.99 2.46
N PRO A 153 13.99 7.58 1.22
CA PRO A 153 14.52 8.47 0.21
C PRO A 153 13.52 9.57 -0.10
N TYR A 154 14.05 10.76 -0.33
CA TYR A 154 13.25 11.94 -0.65
C TYR A 154 13.85 12.66 -1.87
N PRO A 155 13.54 12.19 -3.09
CA PRO A 155 13.79 12.94 -4.32
C PRO A 155 12.97 14.23 -4.35
N ASP A 156 13.30 15.15 -5.24
CA ASP A 156 12.40 16.28 -5.53
C ASP A 156 11.08 15.82 -6.18
N ILE A 157 10.06 16.68 -6.18
CA ILE A 157 8.71 16.34 -6.65
C ILE A 157 8.69 16.00 -8.15
N ALA A 158 9.51 16.67 -8.95
CA ALA A 158 9.60 16.41 -10.39
C ALA A 158 10.14 15.00 -10.65
N GLU A 159 11.17 14.60 -9.92
CA GLU A 159 11.77 13.27 -10.02
C GLU A 159 10.84 12.18 -9.46
N GLN A 160 10.18 12.42 -8.31
CA GLN A 160 9.14 11.52 -7.80
C GLN A 160 8.05 11.27 -8.86
N THR A 161 7.61 12.34 -9.54
CA THR A 161 6.59 12.28 -10.59
C THR A 161 7.10 11.49 -11.79
N ALA A 162 8.30 11.77 -12.26
CA ALA A 162 8.89 11.08 -13.41
C ALA A 162 9.04 9.59 -13.17
N ILE A 163 9.54 9.20 -11.99
CA ILE A 163 9.67 7.80 -11.60
C ILE A 163 8.30 7.12 -11.49
N ALA A 164 7.32 7.75 -10.84
CA ALA A 164 5.97 7.20 -10.72
C ALA A 164 5.33 6.98 -12.09
N ASN A 165 5.35 7.97 -12.98
CA ASN A 165 4.78 7.87 -14.32
C ASN A 165 5.47 6.80 -15.17
N TYR A 166 6.79 6.67 -15.06
CA TYR A 166 7.52 5.60 -15.75
C TYR A 166 7.06 4.22 -15.27
N LEU A 167 6.98 4.02 -13.95
CA LEU A 167 6.54 2.75 -13.37
C LEU A 167 5.06 2.45 -13.72
N ASP A 168 4.18 3.45 -13.68
CA ASP A 168 2.78 3.30 -14.11
C ASP A 168 2.69 2.85 -15.58
N SER A 169 3.50 3.45 -16.48
CA SER A 169 3.54 3.06 -17.88
C SER A 169 4.04 1.63 -18.09
N VAL A 170 5.08 1.23 -17.36
CA VAL A 170 5.65 -0.13 -17.48
C VAL A 170 4.69 -1.19 -16.91
N THR A 171 4.12 -0.94 -15.74
CA THR A 171 3.16 -1.88 -15.14
C THR A 171 1.91 -2.03 -15.99
N SER A 172 1.36 -0.93 -16.55
CA SER A 172 0.21 -1.01 -17.46
C SER A 172 0.49 -1.89 -18.69
N LYS A 173 1.66 -1.76 -19.31
CA LYS A 173 2.05 -2.62 -20.44
C LYS A 173 2.17 -4.09 -20.05
N ILE A 174 2.67 -4.37 -18.86
CA ILE A 174 2.75 -5.74 -18.33
C ILE A 174 1.35 -6.30 -18.11
N ASP A 175 0.43 -5.55 -17.51
CA ASP A 175 -0.94 -5.96 -17.25
C ASP A 175 -1.71 -6.21 -18.58
N GLU A 176 -1.51 -5.36 -19.58
CA GLU A 176 -2.06 -5.55 -20.93
C GLU A 176 -1.54 -6.85 -21.56
N ALA A 177 -0.24 -7.12 -21.48
CA ALA A 177 0.35 -8.34 -22.01
C ALA A 177 -0.19 -9.60 -21.30
N ILE A 178 -0.32 -9.57 -19.97
CA ILE A 178 -0.92 -10.66 -19.19
C ILE A 178 -2.36 -10.88 -19.61
N SER A 179 -3.16 -9.82 -19.78
CA SER A 179 -4.56 -9.91 -20.20
C SER A 179 -4.69 -10.53 -21.62
N GLN A 180 -3.81 -10.15 -22.54
CA GLN A 180 -3.79 -10.73 -23.90
C GLN A 180 -3.43 -12.20 -23.88
N GLN A 181 -2.44 -12.58 -23.09
CA GLN A 181 -2.04 -13.99 -22.92
C GLN A 181 -3.18 -14.83 -22.34
N GLN A 182 -3.89 -14.33 -21.33
CA GLN A 182 -5.01 -15.04 -20.72
C GLN A 182 -6.14 -15.26 -21.74
N LYS A 183 -6.50 -14.24 -22.52
CA LYS A 183 -7.49 -14.38 -23.61
C LYS A 183 -7.09 -15.43 -24.63
N MET A 184 -5.80 -15.52 -24.98
CA MET A 184 -5.31 -16.53 -25.90
C MET A 184 -5.44 -17.94 -25.33
N ILE A 185 -5.13 -18.11 -24.04
CA ILE A 185 -5.30 -19.40 -23.34
C ILE A 185 -6.78 -19.81 -23.33
N ASP A 186 -7.68 -18.89 -23.02
CA ASP A 186 -9.11 -19.16 -22.98
C ASP A 186 -9.63 -19.60 -24.36
N LEU A 187 -9.27 -18.91 -25.44
CA LEU A 187 -9.61 -19.28 -26.82
C LEU A 187 -9.05 -20.64 -27.24
N LEU A 188 -7.83 -20.99 -26.80
CA LEU A 188 -7.25 -22.30 -27.08
C LEU A 188 -7.97 -23.42 -26.33
N ASN A 189 -8.46 -23.16 -25.13
CA ASN A 189 -9.24 -24.12 -24.35
C ASN A 189 -10.63 -24.36 -24.96
N GLU A 190 -11.29 -23.31 -25.45
CA GLU A 190 -12.57 -23.41 -26.17
C GLU A 190 -12.47 -24.27 -27.47
N ARG A 191 -11.34 -24.20 -28.19
CA ARG A 191 -11.12 -24.97 -29.40
C ARG A 191 -10.86 -26.47 -29.15
N LYS A 192 -10.57 -26.86 -27.90
CA LYS A 192 -10.33 -28.27 -27.52
C LYS A 192 -11.60 -29.00 -27.06
N GLN A 193 -12.69 -28.25 -26.83
CA GLN A 193 -14.01 -28.83 -26.55
C GLN A 193 -14.79 -29.10 -27.83
#